data_628610f7a312e8f62f57325387471687
#
_entry.id   628610f7a312e8f62f57325387471687
#
_cell.length_a   1.000
_cell.length_b   1.000
_cell.length_c   1.000
_cell.angle_alpha   90.00
_cell.angle_beta   90.00
_cell.angle_gamma   90.00
#
_symmetry.space_group_name_H-M   'P 1'
#
loop_
_entity.id
_entity.type
_entity.pdbx_description
1 polymer ?
#
loop_
_entity_poly.entity_id
_entity_poly.type
_entity_poly.pdbx_seq_one_letter_code
_entity_poly.pdbx_strand_id
1 'polypeptide(L)'
;MPSSVRIAVVGDVHDDWELVDDSKALQFLQPDLVLFTGDFGNENVELVKTISNLNMPKAAILGNHDSWSTRQFNHKMKDGVQVQLECLGEEHVGYKHLDFPTLKLSVVGGRPFSSGGNQLFRKKLLTARYGVHNMRESADRIHKAATGTPEEHLIIFLAHNGPTGLGSSMDDICGKDWEYGGGDHGDPDLEEAISLLKQSNNYSIPLVTFGHMHKELAYGGLRKMIAFDADNTMYLNGAIVPRVKYPDSGGSVRGFTIVEFASGKITKVAETWVSVIDDKMSLEEEHVLFSNNGEVS
;
A
#
# COMPACT_ATOMS: atom_id res chain seq x y z
N MET A 1 -14.67 15.68 5.67
CA MET A 1 -13.80 15.49 4.51
C MET A 1 -13.99 16.65 3.54
N PRO A 2 -12.96 17.14 2.83
CA PRO A 2 -13.12 18.05 1.71
C PRO A 2 -14.13 17.52 0.68
N SER A 3 -14.64 18.37 -0.20
CA SER A 3 -15.59 17.96 -1.25
C SER A 3 -15.01 16.88 -2.18
N SER A 4 -13.71 16.91 -2.38
CA SER A 4 -12.96 15.89 -3.12
C SER A 4 -11.59 15.66 -2.49
N VAL A 5 -11.06 14.42 -2.59
CA VAL A 5 -9.70 14.05 -2.21
C VAL A 5 -9.17 13.09 -3.27
N ARG A 6 -7.94 13.31 -3.69
CA ARG A 6 -7.22 12.47 -4.66
C ARG A 6 -6.01 11.82 -3.98
N ILE A 7 -5.93 10.50 -4.04
CA ILE A 7 -4.85 9.72 -3.44
C ILE A 7 -4.10 9.00 -4.55
N ALA A 8 -2.77 9.11 -4.54
CA ALA A 8 -1.91 8.29 -5.38
C ALA A 8 -1.38 7.11 -4.57
N VAL A 9 -1.57 5.89 -5.07
CA VAL A 9 -0.98 4.67 -4.51
C VAL A 9 0.21 4.28 -5.37
N VAL A 10 1.35 4.10 -4.73
CA VAL A 10 2.61 3.62 -5.30
C VAL A 10 2.86 2.24 -4.71
N GLY A 11 2.57 1.21 -5.48
CA GLY A 11 2.75 -0.18 -5.05
C GLY A 11 4.07 -0.74 -5.55
N ASP A 12 4.71 -1.56 -4.71
CA ASP A 12 5.86 -2.41 -5.00
C ASP A 12 6.89 -1.74 -5.94
N VAL A 13 7.72 -0.88 -5.35
CA VAL A 13 8.66 -0.01 -6.09
C VAL A 13 9.78 -0.80 -6.77
N HIS A 14 10.31 -1.84 -6.11
CA HIS A 14 11.35 -2.75 -6.62
C HIS A 14 12.49 -2.02 -7.36
N ASP A 15 13.10 -1.03 -6.71
CA ASP A 15 14.17 -0.16 -7.21
C ASP A 15 13.75 0.82 -8.35
N ASP A 16 12.51 0.75 -8.83
CA ASP A 16 11.96 1.62 -9.88
C ASP A 16 11.42 2.94 -9.32
N TRP A 17 12.29 3.73 -8.71
CA TRP A 17 11.97 5.08 -8.24
C TRP A 17 13.10 6.05 -8.57
N GLU A 18 12.73 7.17 -9.18
CA GLU A 18 13.63 8.29 -9.43
C GLU A 18 12.93 9.57 -8.97
N LEU A 19 13.50 10.22 -7.95
CA LEU A 19 12.84 11.31 -7.23
C LEU A 19 12.38 12.46 -8.13
N VAL A 20 13.20 12.84 -9.12
CA VAL A 20 12.89 13.98 -9.99
C VAL A 20 11.69 13.66 -10.88
N ASP A 21 11.74 12.56 -11.60
CA ASP A 21 10.68 12.20 -12.54
C ASP A 21 9.41 11.75 -11.84
N ASP A 22 9.52 10.99 -10.72
CA ASP A 22 8.35 10.62 -9.93
C ASP A 22 7.69 11.84 -9.29
N SER A 23 8.47 12.82 -8.83
CA SER A 23 7.93 14.09 -8.31
C SER A 23 7.22 14.88 -9.41
N LYS A 24 7.77 14.96 -10.63
CA LYS A 24 7.14 15.62 -11.78
C LYS A 24 5.81 14.95 -12.14
N ALA A 25 5.80 13.62 -12.23
CA ALA A 25 4.60 12.84 -12.52
C ALA A 25 3.51 13.03 -11.43
N LEU A 26 3.87 12.98 -10.15
CA LEU A 26 2.96 13.24 -9.05
C LEU A 26 2.46 14.70 -9.04
N GLN A 27 3.30 15.68 -9.33
CA GLN A 27 2.88 17.08 -9.46
C GLN A 27 1.88 17.26 -10.61
N PHE A 28 2.06 16.55 -11.73
CA PHE A 28 1.10 16.54 -12.82
C PHE A 28 -0.26 15.93 -12.42
N LEU A 29 -0.25 14.84 -11.65
CA LEU A 29 -1.44 14.15 -11.16
C LEU A 29 -2.14 14.87 -10.01
N GLN A 30 -1.43 15.75 -9.27
CA GLN A 30 -1.95 16.56 -8.17
C GLN A 30 -2.67 15.75 -7.07
N PRO A 31 -2.07 14.70 -6.48
CA PRO A 31 -2.67 14.02 -5.35
C PRO A 31 -2.58 14.88 -4.08
N ASP A 32 -3.58 14.76 -3.22
CA ASP A 32 -3.58 15.33 -1.87
C ASP A 32 -2.76 14.47 -0.89
N LEU A 33 -2.58 13.18 -1.21
CA LEU A 33 -1.87 12.20 -0.39
C LEU A 33 -1.25 11.13 -1.28
N VAL A 34 -0.03 10.69 -0.93
CA VAL A 34 0.67 9.58 -1.57
C VAL A 34 0.83 8.41 -0.59
N LEU A 35 0.40 7.21 -0.97
CA LEU A 35 0.50 5.99 -0.16
C LEU A 35 1.49 5.02 -0.82
N PHE A 36 2.49 4.57 -0.06
CA PHE A 36 3.48 3.60 -0.50
C PHE A 36 3.26 2.26 0.19
N THR A 37 3.04 1.20 -0.58
CA THR A 37 2.72 -0.14 -0.05
C THR A 37 3.95 -0.98 0.33
N GLY A 38 5.16 -0.44 0.13
CA GLY A 38 6.41 -1.13 0.48
C GLY A 38 7.10 -1.78 -0.71
N ASP A 39 8.01 -2.71 -0.40
CA ASP A 39 8.92 -3.35 -1.33
C ASP A 39 9.66 -2.33 -2.20
N PHE A 40 10.35 -1.41 -1.51
CA PHE A 40 11.13 -0.36 -2.16
C PHE A 40 12.32 -0.93 -2.94
N GLY A 41 12.82 -2.07 -2.52
CA GLY A 41 13.93 -2.82 -3.11
C GLY A 41 14.43 -3.83 -2.07
N ASN A 42 15.49 -4.56 -2.35
CA ASN A 42 16.03 -5.54 -1.41
C ASN A 42 16.78 -4.85 -0.24
N GLU A 43 16.01 -4.26 0.70
CA GLU A 43 16.52 -3.43 1.81
C GLU A 43 17.35 -2.22 1.28
N ASN A 44 16.82 -1.56 0.24
CA ASN A 44 17.47 -0.42 -0.42
C ASN A 44 17.28 0.87 0.38
N VAL A 45 18.17 1.10 1.34
CA VAL A 45 18.16 2.27 2.24
C VAL A 45 18.24 3.58 1.47
N GLU A 46 19.07 3.66 0.43
CA GLU A 46 19.25 4.90 -0.33
C GLU A 46 17.97 5.26 -1.09
N LEU A 47 17.27 4.28 -1.63
CA LEU A 47 15.99 4.52 -2.29
C LEU A 47 14.93 5.00 -1.30
N VAL A 48 14.79 4.35 -0.13
CA VAL A 48 13.86 4.80 0.93
C VAL A 48 14.18 6.24 1.36
N LYS A 49 15.45 6.61 1.43
CA LYS A 49 15.87 7.97 1.70
C LYS A 49 15.43 8.96 0.60
N THR A 50 15.47 8.57 -0.67
CA THR A 50 14.94 9.43 -1.74
C THR A 50 13.44 9.61 -1.64
N ILE A 51 12.68 8.54 -1.31
CA ILE A 51 11.25 8.59 -1.09
C ILE A 51 10.90 9.48 0.10
N SER A 52 11.66 9.41 1.21
CA SER A 52 11.43 10.28 2.36
C SER A 52 11.60 11.77 2.02
N ASN A 53 12.39 12.09 1.00
CA ASN A 53 12.60 13.46 0.51
C ASN A 53 11.48 13.96 -0.44
N LEU A 54 10.51 13.14 -0.80
CA LEU A 54 9.36 13.57 -1.59
C LEU A 54 8.58 14.65 -0.82
N ASN A 55 8.49 15.85 -1.37
CA ASN A 55 7.83 16.99 -0.73
C ASN A 55 6.31 16.99 -1.01
N MET A 56 5.62 15.95 -0.51
CA MET A 56 4.17 15.77 -0.57
C MET A 56 3.71 15.06 0.70
N PRO A 57 2.44 15.29 1.15
CA PRO A 57 1.85 14.47 2.21
C PRO A 57 1.90 13.01 1.81
N LYS A 58 2.45 12.15 2.68
CA LYS A 58 2.60 10.73 2.36
C LYS A 58 2.53 9.85 3.59
N ALA A 59 2.20 8.58 3.38
CA ALA A 59 2.37 7.51 4.35
C ALA A 59 2.95 6.28 3.65
N ALA A 60 3.75 5.51 4.37
CA ALA A 60 4.43 4.35 3.83
C ALA A 60 4.41 3.18 4.81
N ILE A 61 4.43 1.97 4.28
CA ILE A 61 4.68 0.76 5.06
C ILE A 61 5.85 0.00 4.41
N LEU A 62 6.72 -0.62 5.23
CA LEU A 62 7.80 -1.46 4.72
C LEU A 62 7.29 -2.86 4.41
N GLY A 63 7.64 -3.39 3.24
CA GLY A 63 7.30 -4.73 2.78
C GLY A 63 8.34 -5.80 3.15
N ASN A 64 8.16 -7.00 2.65
CA ASN A 64 9.05 -8.12 2.99
C ASN A 64 10.46 -7.95 2.39
N HIS A 65 10.59 -7.39 1.20
CA HIS A 65 11.89 -7.09 0.59
C HIS A 65 12.66 -6.01 1.36
N ASP A 66 11.98 -5.10 2.03
CA ASP A 66 12.61 -4.05 2.85
C ASP A 66 13.29 -4.59 4.12
N SER A 67 13.14 -5.89 4.41
CA SER A 67 13.88 -6.61 5.46
C SER A 67 14.72 -7.78 4.88
N TRP A 68 15.21 -7.65 3.65
CA TRP A 68 15.88 -8.73 2.92
C TRP A 68 17.07 -9.31 3.65
N SER A 69 17.98 -8.45 4.11
CA SER A 69 19.20 -8.80 4.82
C SER A 69 19.00 -8.88 6.34
N THR A 70 18.15 -8.02 6.89
CA THR A 70 17.91 -7.89 8.33
C THR A 70 16.91 -8.95 8.82
N ARG A 71 17.42 -10.04 9.42
CA ARG A 71 16.59 -11.14 9.95
C ARG A 71 16.22 -10.99 11.42
N GLN A 72 16.98 -10.18 12.14
CA GLN A 72 16.79 -9.90 13.57
C GLN A 72 17.39 -8.55 13.93
N PHE A 73 16.88 -7.92 14.98
CA PHE A 73 17.40 -6.67 15.49
C PHE A 73 18.83 -6.81 16.03
N ASN A 74 19.73 -5.90 15.63
CA ASN A 74 21.10 -5.83 16.12
C ASN A 74 21.29 -4.61 17.03
N HIS A 75 21.51 -4.85 18.34
CA HIS A 75 21.73 -3.77 19.31
C HIS A 75 23.10 -3.07 19.19
N LYS A 76 24.05 -3.66 18.47
CA LYS A 76 25.42 -3.15 18.38
C LYS A 76 25.66 -2.24 17.17
N MET A 77 24.90 -2.44 16.10
CA MET A 77 25.01 -1.69 14.84
C MET A 77 23.62 -1.40 14.29
N LYS A 78 23.46 -0.27 13.64
CA LYS A 78 22.23 0.01 12.88
C LYS A 78 22.15 -0.95 11.70
N ASP A 79 21.07 -1.72 11.63
CA ASP A 79 20.74 -2.53 10.47
C ASP A 79 19.98 -1.70 9.42
N GLY A 80 19.85 -2.22 8.19
CA GLY A 80 19.19 -1.51 7.10
C GLY A 80 17.73 -1.17 7.38
N VAL A 81 17.01 -2.05 8.08
CA VAL A 81 15.63 -1.79 8.52
C VAL A 81 15.57 -0.60 9.49
N GLN A 82 16.51 -0.52 10.43
CA GLN A 82 16.58 0.61 11.36
C GLN A 82 16.77 1.93 10.61
N VAL A 83 17.66 1.95 9.63
CA VAL A 83 17.93 3.17 8.85
C VAL A 83 16.71 3.56 8.00
N GLN A 84 16.05 2.60 7.34
CA GLN A 84 14.82 2.86 6.59
C GLN A 84 13.71 3.44 7.47
N LEU A 85 13.49 2.87 8.67
CA LEU A 85 12.52 3.37 9.63
C LEU A 85 12.85 4.79 10.13
N GLU A 86 14.14 5.10 10.33
CA GLU A 86 14.59 6.45 10.71
C GLU A 86 14.39 7.46 9.56
N CYS A 87 14.63 7.07 8.31
CA CYS A 87 14.39 7.92 7.15
C CYS A 87 12.91 8.27 6.99
N LEU A 88 12.02 7.29 7.12
CA LEU A 88 10.58 7.51 6.99
C LEU A 88 9.97 8.18 8.23
N GLY A 89 10.54 7.98 9.42
CA GLY A 89 10.06 8.60 10.65
C GLY A 89 8.59 8.32 10.94
N GLU A 90 7.81 9.38 11.14
CA GLU A 90 6.38 9.28 11.41
C GLU A 90 5.54 8.87 10.18
N GLU A 91 6.09 9.02 8.98
CA GLU A 91 5.43 8.61 7.74
C GLU A 91 5.34 7.08 7.58
N HIS A 92 6.18 6.31 8.33
CA HIS A 92 6.05 4.85 8.41
C HIS A 92 4.93 4.46 9.38
N VAL A 93 3.83 3.93 8.83
CA VAL A 93 2.61 3.64 9.60
C VAL A 93 2.49 2.21 10.13
N GLY A 94 3.44 1.31 9.90
CA GLY A 94 3.36 -0.09 10.36
C GLY A 94 3.02 -0.20 11.87
N TYR A 95 1.88 -0.79 12.23
CA TYR A 95 1.30 -0.85 13.58
C TYR A 95 1.03 0.51 14.24
N LYS A 96 0.89 1.57 13.44
CA LYS A 96 0.57 2.93 13.88
C LYS A 96 -0.53 3.52 13.00
N HIS A 97 -0.95 4.73 13.31
CA HIS A 97 -1.71 5.57 12.39
C HIS A 97 -1.02 6.91 12.19
N LEU A 98 -1.34 7.54 11.08
CA LEU A 98 -0.96 8.92 10.76
C LEU A 98 -2.20 9.68 10.32
N ASP A 99 -2.45 10.81 10.99
CA ASP A 99 -3.62 11.63 10.75
C ASP A 99 -3.33 12.74 9.73
N PHE A 100 -4.29 12.94 8.83
CA PHE A 100 -4.33 14.05 7.86
C PHE A 100 -5.57 14.91 8.14
N PRO A 101 -5.51 15.82 9.14
CA PRO A 101 -6.70 16.55 9.63
C PRO A 101 -7.39 17.39 8.56
N THR A 102 -6.62 18.00 7.64
CA THR A 102 -7.16 18.79 6.53
C THR A 102 -7.97 17.95 5.55
N LEU A 103 -7.66 16.67 5.43
CA LEU A 103 -8.37 15.72 4.59
C LEU A 103 -9.46 14.96 5.37
N LYS A 104 -9.48 15.07 6.71
CA LYS A 104 -10.28 14.23 7.62
C LYS A 104 -10.09 12.74 7.34
N LEU A 105 -8.84 12.34 7.18
CA LEU A 105 -8.40 10.97 6.94
C LEU A 105 -7.38 10.56 7.99
N SER A 106 -7.43 9.28 8.38
CA SER A 106 -6.37 8.61 9.12
C SER A 106 -5.89 7.40 8.34
N VAL A 107 -4.59 7.31 8.11
CA VAL A 107 -3.97 6.14 7.48
C VAL A 107 -3.48 5.22 8.59
N VAL A 108 -4.04 4.01 8.65
CA VAL A 108 -3.71 2.99 9.66
C VAL A 108 -2.86 1.90 9.00
N GLY A 109 -1.69 1.66 9.55
CA GLY A 109 -0.77 0.67 9.02
C GLY A 109 -1.07 -0.76 9.48
N GLY A 110 -1.03 -1.69 8.53
CA GLY A 110 -1.02 -3.12 8.79
C GLY A 110 0.31 -3.61 9.40
N ARG A 111 0.55 -4.91 9.31
CA ARG A 111 1.81 -5.55 9.73
C ARG A 111 2.93 -5.19 8.74
N PRO A 112 4.02 -4.54 9.20
CA PRO A 112 5.17 -4.30 8.34
C PRO A 112 5.90 -5.62 8.03
N PHE A 113 6.63 -5.64 6.91
CA PHE A 113 7.41 -6.79 6.43
C PHE A 113 6.56 -8.04 6.15
N SER A 114 5.26 -7.91 5.86
CA SER A 114 4.44 -9.07 5.56
C SER A 114 4.88 -9.75 4.26
N SER A 115 5.00 -11.06 4.27
CA SER A 115 5.12 -11.88 3.06
C SER A 115 3.84 -12.66 2.78
N GLY A 116 2.73 -12.24 3.37
CA GLY A 116 1.43 -12.91 3.23
C GLY A 116 1.26 -14.19 4.05
N GLY A 117 0.02 -14.66 4.13
CA GLY A 117 -0.37 -15.93 4.72
C GLY A 117 -0.25 -16.01 6.24
N ASN A 118 -0.33 -17.24 6.75
CA ASN A 118 -0.50 -17.55 8.17
C ASN A 118 0.79 -17.50 9.02
N GLN A 119 1.90 -17.02 8.46
CA GLN A 119 3.18 -17.00 9.18
C GLN A 119 3.70 -15.58 9.37
N LEU A 120 4.24 -15.30 10.55
CA LEU A 120 4.98 -14.07 10.80
C LEU A 120 6.35 -14.14 10.12
N PHE A 121 6.45 -13.56 8.92
CA PHE A 121 7.76 -13.35 8.30
C PHE A 121 8.61 -12.44 9.18
N ARG A 122 9.91 -12.73 9.29
CA ARG A 122 10.82 -11.99 10.19
C ARG A 122 10.35 -11.92 11.65
N LYS A 123 9.75 -12.98 12.18
CA LYS A 123 9.22 -13.04 13.56
C LYS A 123 10.16 -12.44 14.60
N LYS A 124 11.47 -12.75 14.56
CA LYS A 124 12.46 -12.22 15.52
C LYS A 124 12.56 -10.69 15.44
N LEU A 125 12.49 -10.13 14.24
CA LEU A 125 12.50 -8.69 14.01
C LEU A 125 11.22 -8.04 14.55
N LEU A 126 10.05 -8.62 14.23
CA LEU A 126 8.74 -8.15 14.72
C LEU A 126 8.67 -8.19 16.26
N THR A 127 9.14 -9.30 16.86
CA THR A 127 9.19 -9.43 18.32
C THR A 127 10.08 -8.35 18.96
N ALA A 128 11.28 -8.15 18.43
CA ALA A 128 12.23 -7.22 19.03
C ALA A 128 11.82 -5.74 18.87
N ARG A 129 11.22 -5.37 17.73
CA ARG A 129 10.86 -3.96 17.43
C ARG A 129 9.46 -3.59 17.90
N TYR A 130 8.51 -4.52 17.81
CA TYR A 130 7.10 -4.24 18.01
C TYR A 130 6.47 -5.07 19.14
N GLY A 131 7.22 -6.02 19.74
CA GLY A 131 6.71 -6.92 20.77
C GLY A 131 5.61 -7.85 20.28
N VAL A 132 5.65 -8.23 18.97
CA VAL A 132 4.66 -9.11 18.34
C VAL A 132 5.23 -10.51 18.23
N HIS A 133 4.55 -11.51 18.81
CA HIS A 133 5.00 -12.90 18.87
C HIS A 133 4.12 -13.86 18.08
N ASN A 134 2.89 -13.45 17.75
CA ASN A 134 1.90 -14.25 17.00
C ASN A 134 0.92 -13.35 16.25
N MET A 135 0.07 -13.95 15.39
CA MET A 135 -0.90 -13.24 14.56
C MET A 135 -1.92 -12.46 15.38
N ARG A 136 -2.38 -13.01 16.52
CA ARG A 136 -3.35 -12.31 17.36
C ARG A 136 -2.77 -11.03 17.96
N GLU A 137 -1.54 -11.06 18.48
CA GLU A 137 -0.87 -9.86 18.97
C GLU A 137 -0.65 -8.83 17.86
N SER A 138 -0.44 -9.31 16.61
CA SER A 138 -0.37 -8.45 15.42
C SER A 138 -1.73 -7.80 15.15
N ALA A 139 -2.82 -8.57 15.13
CA ALA A 139 -4.18 -8.05 14.96
C ALA A 139 -4.55 -7.03 16.05
N ASP A 140 -4.25 -7.34 17.31
CA ASP A 140 -4.50 -6.44 18.45
C ASP A 140 -3.76 -5.10 18.28
N ARG A 141 -2.53 -5.11 17.72
CA ARG A 141 -1.79 -3.86 17.47
C ARG A 141 -2.38 -3.04 16.33
N ILE A 142 -2.79 -3.68 15.25
CA ILE A 142 -3.45 -3.00 14.13
C ILE A 142 -4.78 -2.39 14.62
N HIS A 143 -5.58 -3.17 15.32
CA HIS A 143 -6.84 -2.73 15.91
C HIS A 143 -6.63 -1.54 16.87
N LYS A 144 -5.64 -1.62 17.75
CA LYS A 144 -5.30 -0.51 18.67
C LYS A 144 -4.87 0.75 17.92
N ALA A 145 -4.12 0.62 16.84
CA ALA A 145 -3.73 1.77 16.01
C ALA A 145 -4.98 2.44 15.40
N ALA A 146 -5.93 1.65 14.90
CA ALA A 146 -7.16 2.16 14.32
C ALA A 146 -8.10 2.81 15.35
N THR A 147 -8.25 2.22 16.54
CA THR A 147 -9.09 2.80 17.60
C THR A 147 -8.49 4.08 18.23
N GLY A 148 -7.24 4.41 17.92
CA GLY A 148 -6.59 5.66 18.29
C GLY A 148 -6.87 6.84 17.36
N THR A 149 -7.56 6.62 16.24
CA THR A 149 -7.85 7.67 15.25
C THR A 149 -9.00 8.57 15.70
N PRO A 150 -9.06 9.84 15.25
CA PRO A 150 -10.21 10.74 15.52
C PRO A 150 -11.52 10.15 14.94
N GLU A 151 -12.60 10.24 15.71
CA GLU A 151 -13.91 9.65 15.34
C GLU A 151 -14.49 10.21 14.02
N GLU A 152 -14.19 11.48 13.71
CA GLU A 152 -14.67 12.13 12.49
C GLU A 152 -13.83 11.83 11.25
N HIS A 153 -12.72 11.09 11.38
CA HIS A 153 -11.88 10.69 10.27
C HIS A 153 -12.39 9.43 9.60
N LEU A 154 -12.26 9.38 8.28
CA LEU A 154 -12.33 8.11 7.55
C LEU A 154 -11.01 7.36 7.75
N ILE A 155 -11.09 6.05 7.93
CA ILE A 155 -9.91 5.20 8.05
C ILE A 155 -9.56 4.59 6.69
N ILE A 156 -8.33 4.79 6.28
CA ILE A 156 -7.71 4.07 5.16
C ILE A 156 -6.67 3.13 5.74
N PHE A 157 -6.82 1.82 5.51
CA PHE A 157 -5.75 0.88 5.83
C PHE A 157 -4.68 0.88 4.74
N LEU A 158 -3.43 0.97 5.16
CA LEU A 158 -2.25 0.81 4.32
C LEU A 158 -1.47 -0.41 4.81
N ALA A 159 -1.40 -1.45 3.99
CA ALA A 159 -0.69 -2.67 4.29
C ALA A 159 0.31 -3.00 3.18
N HIS A 160 1.26 -3.91 3.45
CA HIS A 160 2.08 -4.43 2.37
C HIS A 160 1.34 -5.53 1.62
N ASN A 161 0.73 -6.49 2.32
CA ASN A 161 -0.14 -7.50 1.72
C ASN A 161 -1.59 -7.32 2.17
N GLY A 162 -2.56 -7.73 1.35
CA GLY A 162 -3.98 -7.61 1.65
C GLY A 162 -4.48 -8.62 2.70
N PRO A 163 -5.69 -8.45 3.24
CA PRO A 163 -6.24 -9.38 4.21
C PRO A 163 -6.67 -10.70 3.57
N THR A 164 -6.75 -11.76 4.38
CA THR A 164 -7.38 -13.02 3.98
C THR A 164 -8.88 -12.86 3.75
N GLY A 165 -9.51 -13.82 3.07
CA GLY A 165 -10.96 -13.83 2.84
C GLY A 165 -11.41 -13.15 1.54
N LEU A 166 -10.49 -12.68 0.70
CA LEU A 166 -10.80 -11.99 -0.56
C LEU A 166 -10.77 -12.91 -1.80
N GLY A 167 -10.82 -14.22 -1.61
CA GLY A 167 -10.80 -15.24 -2.64
C GLY A 167 -9.56 -16.12 -2.59
N SER A 168 -9.63 -17.26 -3.32
CA SER A 168 -8.57 -18.28 -3.31
C SER A 168 -8.19 -18.76 -4.71
N SER A 169 -8.79 -18.24 -5.77
CA SER A 169 -8.34 -18.48 -7.15
C SER A 169 -7.00 -17.79 -7.40
N MET A 170 -6.19 -18.31 -8.32
CA MET A 170 -4.88 -17.74 -8.63
C MET A 170 -4.94 -16.26 -9.04
N ASP A 171 -6.01 -15.86 -9.72
CA ASP A 171 -6.28 -14.50 -10.19
C ASP A 171 -7.01 -13.61 -9.17
N ASP A 172 -7.42 -14.15 -8.01
CA ASP A 172 -8.02 -13.33 -6.95
C ASP A 172 -6.96 -12.40 -6.34
N ILE A 173 -7.44 -11.29 -5.75
CA ILE A 173 -6.61 -10.16 -5.33
C ILE A 173 -5.44 -10.53 -4.40
N CYS A 174 -5.63 -11.56 -3.54
CA CYS A 174 -4.59 -12.17 -2.69
C CYS A 174 -4.37 -13.66 -3.01
N GLY A 175 -4.73 -14.12 -4.22
CA GLY A 175 -4.63 -15.52 -4.61
C GLY A 175 -3.20 -15.93 -4.93
N LYS A 176 -2.81 -17.15 -4.56
CA LYS A 176 -1.50 -17.73 -4.87
C LYS A 176 -1.45 -18.17 -6.34
N ASP A 177 -0.68 -17.51 -7.14
CA ASP A 177 -0.51 -17.84 -8.56
C ASP A 177 0.67 -18.81 -8.83
N TRP A 178 1.47 -19.12 -7.82
CA TRP A 178 2.58 -20.11 -7.88
C TRP A 178 2.19 -21.51 -7.40
N GLU A 179 1.01 -21.69 -6.83
CA GLU A 179 0.48 -22.97 -6.39
C GLU A 179 -0.61 -23.49 -7.34
N TYR A 180 -0.51 -24.75 -7.78
CA TYR A 180 -1.56 -25.37 -8.58
C TYR A 180 -2.87 -25.44 -7.77
N GLY A 181 -3.91 -24.85 -8.30
CA GLY A 181 -5.22 -24.73 -7.62
C GLY A 181 -5.40 -23.47 -6.79
N GLY A 182 -4.39 -22.61 -6.73
CA GLY A 182 -4.49 -21.34 -6.01
C GLY A 182 -4.34 -21.49 -4.50
N GLY A 183 -5.04 -20.66 -3.78
CA GLY A 183 -5.07 -20.57 -2.32
C GLY A 183 -5.05 -19.11 -1.87
N ASP A 184 -5.66 -18.81 -0.75
CA ASP A 184 -5.63 -17.47 -0.16
C ASP A 184 -4.26 -17.22 0.49
N HIS A 185 -3.63 -16.11 0.14
CA HIS A 185 -2.34 -15.66 0.68
C HIS A 185 -2.46 -14.35 1.47
N GLY A 186 -3.67 -13.93 1.78
CA GLY A 186 -3.92 -12.73 2.57
C GLY A 186 -3.39 -12.82 4.01
N ASP A 187 -3.32 -11.70 4.68
CA ASP A 187 -2.90 -11.52 6.07
C ASP A 187 -4.08 -11.72 7.03
N PRO A 188 -4.09 -12.77 7.88
CA PRO A 188 -5.20 -13.03 8.81
C PRO A 188 -5.32 -11.98 9.92
N ASP A 189 -4.21 -11.41 10.35
CA ASP A 189 -4.17 -10.38 11.39
C ASP A 189 -4.78 -9.06 10.91
N LEU A 190 -4.62 -8.72 9.64
CA LEU A 190 -5.26 -7.54 9.05
C LEU A 190 -6.77 -7.76 8.92
N GLU A 191 -7.20 -8.94 8.48
CA GLU A 191 -8.62 -9.32 8.42
C GLU A 191 -9.27 -9.27 9.80
N GLU A 192 -8.66 -9.90 10.83
CA GLU A 192 -9.17 -9.91 12.20
C GLU A 192 -9.32 -8.47 12.75
N ALA A 193 -8.33 -7.60 12.52
CA ALA A 193 -8.39 -6.22 12.98
C ALA A 193 -9.51 -5.42 12.30
N ILE A 194 -9.70 -5.57 10.98
CA ILE A 194 -10.77 -4.91 10.23
C ILE A 194 -12.14 -5.42 10.69
N SER A 195 -12.31 -6.72 10.84
CA SER A 195 -13.55 -7.35 11.31
C SER A 195 -13.94 -6.85 12.71
N LEU A 196 -13.00 -6.75 13.63
CA LEU A 196 -13.25 -6.22 14.98
C LEU A 196 -13.69 -4.75 14.95
N LEU A 197 -13.09 -3.92 14.10
CA LEU A 197 -13.50 -2.52 13.95
C LEU A 197 -14.90 -2.38 13.37
N LYS A 198 -15.25 -3.17 12.37
CA LYS A 198 -16.58 -3.15 11.75
C LYS A 198 -17.69 -3.57 12.71
N GLN A 199 -17.42 -4.53 13.61
CA GLN A 199 -18.37 -4.93 14.65
C GLN A 199 -18.75 -3.80 15.61
N SER A 200 -17.90 -2.81 15.80
CA SER A 200 -18.18 -1.66 16.67
C SER A 200 -19.11 -0.61 16.01
N ASN A 201 -19.27 -0.64 14.69
CA ASN A 201 -20.06 0.32 13.87
C ASN A 201 -19.68 1.81 14.06
N ASN A 202 -18.51 2.11 14.65
CA ASN A 202 -18.08 3.48 14.96
C ASN A 202 -17.09 4.03 13.93
N TYR A 203 -16.59 3.18 13.02
CA TYR A 203 -15.52 3.54 12.09
C TYR A 203 -15.97 3.38 10.64
N SER A 204 -15.64 4.36 9.82
CA SER A 204 -15.85 4.27 8.37
C SER A 204 -14.55 3.88 7.70
N ILE A 205 -14.54 2.72 7.04
CA ILE A 205 -13.38 2.14 6.36
C ILE A 205 -13.71 2.01 4.86
N PRO A 206 -13.58 3.08 4.09
CA PRO A 206 -13.90 3.02 2.66
C PRO A 206 -12.85 2.29 1.83
N LEU A 207 -11.59 2.24 2.30
CA LEU A 207 -10.45 1.74 1.52
C LEU A 207 -9.46 0.96 2.39
N VAL A 208 -9.07 -0.20 1.88
CA VAL A 208 -7.89 -0.96 2.31
C VAL A 208 -6.98 -1.09 1.10
N THR A 209 -5.80 -0.47 1.14
CA THR A 209 -4.84 -0.53 0.02
C THR A 209 -3.56 -1.25 0.42
N PHE A 210 -3.02 -2.01 -0.53
CA PHE A 210 -1.86 -2.87 -0.33
C PHE A 210 -1.13 -3.15 -1.64
N GLY A 211 -0.04 -3.92 -1.60
CA GLY A 211 0.78 -4.36 -2.72
C GLY A 211 1.06 -5.86 -2.70
N HIS A 212 2.32 -6.24 -2.78
CA HIS A 212 2.88 -7.59 -2.67
C HIS A 212 2.46 -8.57 -3.78
N MET A 213 1.19 -8.69 -4.05
CA MET A 213 0.65 -9.61 -5.05
C MET A 213 0.64 -8.91 -6.41
N HIS A 214 1.72 -9.08 -7.18
CA HIS A 214 1.91 -8.40 -8.46
C HIS A 214 0.73 -8.60 -9.41
N LYS A 215 0.46 -7.59 -10.25
CA LYS A 215 -0.63 -7.61 -11.22
C LYS A 215 -0.49 -8.72 -12.25
N GLU A 216 0.72 -8.94 -12.77
CA GLU A 216 0.99 -10.02 -13.71
C GLU A 216 1.16 -11.34 -12.94
N LEU A 217 0.43 -12.39 -13.37
CA LEU A 217 0.48 -13.70 -12.77
C LEU A 217 1.72 -14.48 -13.24
N ALA A 218 2.29 -15.32 -12.39
CA ALA A 218 3.50 -16.08 -12.64
C ALA A 218 3.42 -16.97 -13.92
N TYR A 219 2.22 -17.42 -14.28
CA TYR A 219 1.99 -18.26 -15.46
C TYR A 219 1.20 -17.56 -16.56
N GLY A 220 1.17 -16.24 -16.55
CA GLY A 220 0.46 -15.39 -17.50
C GLY A 220 -0.99 -15.09 -17.09
N GLY A 221 -1.51 -13.99 -17.62
CA GLY A 221 -2.79 -13.41 -17.21
C GLY A 221 -2.63 -12.29 -16.19
N LEU A 222 -3.74 -11.73 -15.75
CA LEU A 222 -3.76 -10.59 -14.85
C LEU A 222 -4.55 -10.93 -13.59
N ARG A 223 -4.09 -10.41 -12.46
CA ARG A 223 -4.74 -10.44 -11.16
C ARG A 223 -5.87 -9.43 -11.08
N LYS A 224 -6.92 -9.76 -10.35
CA LYS A 224 -7.95 -8.80 -9.94
C LYS A 224 -7.33 -7.80 -8.97
N MET A 225 -7.37 -6.52 -9.33
CA MET A 225 -6.75 -5.46 -8.53
C MET A 225 -7.72 -4.81 -7.53
N ILE A 226 -9.01 -5.10 -7.64
CA ILE A 226 -10.06 -4.59 -6.74
C ILE A 226 -10.97 -5.74 -6.28
N ALA A 227 -11.36 -5.68 -5.01
CA ALA A 227 -12.43 -6.48 -4.43
C ALA A 227 -13.27 -5.61 -3.50
N PHE A 228 -14.50 -6.07 -3.19
CA PHE A 228 -15.41 -5.43 -2.24
C PHE A 228 -15.92 -6.46 -1.25
N ASP A 229 -16.13 -6.05 -0.03
CA ASP A 229 -16.88 -6.85 0.93
C ASP A 229 -18.37 -6.44 1.01
N ALA A 230 -19.10 -7.10 1.90
CA ALA A 230 -20.53 -6.85 2.10
C ALA A 230 -20.85 -5.44 2.63
N ASP A 231 -19.87 -4.76 3.25
CA ASP A 231 -20.01 -3.42 3.81
C ASP A 231 -19.57 -2.33 2.81
N ASN A 232 -19.29 -2.71 1.56
CA ASN A 232 -18.76 -1.85 0.49
C ASN A 232 -17.38 -1.23 0.82
N THR A 233 -16.58 -1.85 1.68
CA THR A 233 -15.17 -1.52 1.78
C THR A 233 -14.47 -1.98 0.51
N MET A 234 -13.74 -1.06 -0.13
CA MET A 234 -12.91 -1.40 -1.27
C MET A 234 -11.56 -1.92 -0.80
N TYR A 235 -11.14 -3.05 -1.35
CA TYR A 235 -9.79 -3.60 -1.23
C TYR A 235 -9.08 -3.37 -2.55
N LEU A 236 -7.96 -2.64 -2.50
CA LEU A 236 -7.21 -2.20 -3.67
C LEU A 236 -5.77 -2.69 -3.58
N ASN A 237 -5.38 -3.52 -4.54
CA ASN A 237 -3.99 -3.88 -4.75
C ASN A 237 -3.34 -2.85 -5.71
N GLY A 238 -2.29 -2.19 -5.25
CA GLY A 238 -1.56 -1.18 -6.03
C GLY A 238 -0.30 -1.71 -6.71
N ALA A 239 0.01 -3.01 -6.65
CA ALA A 239 1.25 -3.60 -7.14
C ALA A 239 1.31 -3.69 -8.66
N ILE A 240 1.48 -2.55 -9.32
CA ILE A 240 1.78 -2.45 -10.76
C ILE A 240 3.29 -2.65 -10.93
N VAL A 241 3.72 -3.85 -11.33
CA VAL A 241 5.15 -4.17 -11.51
C VAL A 241 5.36 -4.72 -12.92
N PRO A 242 6.30 -4.16 -13.71
CA PRO A 242 7.07 -2.95 -13.44
C PRO A 242 6.21 -1.68 -13.53
N ARG A 243 6.48 -0.70 -12.65
CA ARG A 243 5.77 0.59 -12.61
C ARG A 243 6.40 1.67 -13.47
N VAL A 244 7.55 1.41 -14.04
CA VAL A 244 8.26 2.34 -14.93
C VAL A 244 8.55 1.66 -16.26
N LYS A 245 8.29 2.37 -17.35
CA LYS A 245 8.60 1.96 -18.73
C LYS A 245 9.55 3.00 -19.33
N TYR A 246 10.52 2.54 -20.13
CA TYR A 246 11.47 3.39 -20.83
C TYR A 246 11.27 3.23 -22.33
N PRO A 247 10.48 4.11 -22.98
CA PRO A 247 10.23 4.03 -24.40
C PRO A 247 11.46 4.42 -25.23
N ASP A 248 11.59 3.89 -26.44
CA ASP A 248 12.69 4.19 -27.36
C ASP A 248 12.77 5.68 -27.73
N SER A 249 11.67 6.40 -27.62
CA SER A 249 11.57 7.85 -27.84
C SER A 249 12.28 8.70 -26.77
N GLY A 250 12.78 8.06 -25.70
CA GLY A 250 13.40 8.71 -24.55
C GLY A 250 12.40 9.08 -23.44
N GLY A 251 12.94 9.50 -22.30
CA GLY A 251 12.16 9.78 -21.11
C GLY A 251 11.72 8.52 -20.36
N SER A 252 10.70 8.65 -19.50
CA SER A 252 10.12 7.55 -18.73
C SER A 252 8.60 7.66 -18.70
N VAL A 253 7.91 6.52 -18.56
CA VAL A 253 6.46 6.45 -18.33
C VAL A 253 6.23 5.78 -16.99
N ARG A 254 5.56 6.48 -16.08
CA ARG A 254 5.46 6.11 -14.66
C ARG A 254 4.03 5.80 -14.28
N GLY A 255 3.82 4.62 -13.69
CA GLY A 255 2.51 4.11 -13.29
C GLY A 255 2.17 4.40 -11.83
N PHE A 256 0.93 4.81 -11.61
CA PHE A 256 0.33 5.07 -10.31
C PHE A 256 -1.10 4.56 -10.30
N THR A 257 -1.61 4.13 -9.15
CA THR A 257 -3.06 3.94 -9.00
C THR A 257 -3.65 5.17 -8.33
N ILE A 258 -4.57 5.83 -9.00
CA ILE A 258 -5.24 7.03 -8.49
C ILE A 258 -6.62 6.65 -7.96
N VAL A 259 -6.88 7.05 -6.70
CA VAL A 259 -8.17 6.88 -6.03
C VAL A 259 -8.77 8.26 -5.80
N GLU A 260 -9.97 8.48 -6.32
CA GLU A 260 -10.71 9.74 -6.17
C GLU A 260 -11.88 9.54 -5.21
N PHE A 261 -11.97 10.44 -4.23
CA PHE A 261 -13.08 10.51 -3.30
C PHE A 261 -13.91 11.75 -3.58
N ALA A 262 -15.23 11.62 -3.46
CA ALA A 262 -16.15 12.74 -3.34
C ALA A 262 -17.08 12.52 -2.15
N SER A 263 -17.18 13.53 -1.27
CA SER A 263 -18.03 13.49 -0.07
C SER A 263 -17.85 12.19 0.77
N GLY A 264 -16.60 11.74 0.91
CA GLY A 264 -16.25 10.57 1.73
C GLY A 264 -16.47 9.20 1.06
N LYS A 265 -16.84 9.17 -0.21
CA LYS A 265 -17.04 7.94 -1.00
C LYS A 265 -16.06 7.87 -2.16
N ILE A 266 -15.57 6.69 -2.48
CA ILE A 266 -14.75 6.46 -3.67
C ILE A 266 -15.64 6.63 -4.89
N THR A 267 -15.20 7.46 -5.83
CA THR A 267 -15.92 7.75 -7.07
C THR A 267 -15.21 7.19 -8.30
N LYS A 268 -13.88 7.08 -8.25
CA LYS A 268 -13.07 6.53 -9.33
C LYS A 268 -11.81 5.88 -8.78
N VAL A 269 -11.40 4.79 -9.39
CA VAL A 269 -10.05 4.22 -9.25
C VAL A 269 -9.51 3.92 -10.64
N ALA A 270 -8.30 4.38 -10.93
CA ALA A 270 -7.68 4.17 -12.22
C ALA A 270 -6.17 3.93 -12.08
N GLU A 271 -5.63 2.99 -12.86
CA GLU A 271 -4.20 2.91 -13.14
C GLU A 271 -3.87 4.00 -14.15
N THR A 272 -2.99 4.89 -13.77
CA THR A 272 -2.68 6.09 -14.52
C THR A 272 -1.19 6.14 -14.84
N TRP A 273 -0.86 6.25 -16.11
CA TRP A 273 0.51 6.29 -16.60
C TRP A 273 0.84 7.69 -17.12
N VAL A 274 1.91 8.27 -16.58
CA VAL A 274 2.38 9.62 -16.92
C VAL A 274 3.71 9.54 -17.63
N SER A 275 3.75 10.08 -18.84
CA SER A 275 5.00 10.27 -19.59
C SER A 275 5.75 11.49 -19.03
N VAL A 276 7.03 11.31 -18.77
CA VAL A 276 7.96 12.36 -18.32
C VAL A 276 9.11 12.42 -19.31
N ILE A 277 9.16 13.49 -20.10
CA ILE A 277 10.23 13.75 -21.08
C ILE A 277 10.77 15.15 -20.81
N ASP A 278 12.01 15.24 -20.31
CA ASP A 278 12.61 16.48 -19.82
C ASP A 278 11.70 17.16 -18.76
N ASP A 279 11.16 18.34 -19.08
CA ASP A 279 10.23 19.07 -18.22
C ASP A 279 8.76 19.01 -18.69
N LYS A 280 8.46 18.10 -19.61
CA LYS A 280 7.11 17.91 -20.11
C LYS A 280 6.49 16.65 -19.53
N MET A 281 5.30 16.80 -18.96
CA MET A 281 4.50 15.70 -18.48
C MET A 281 3.19 15.63 -19.27
N SER A 282 2.78 14.42 -19.59
CA SER A 282 1.50 14.15 -20.24
C SER A 282 0.88 12.84 -19.74
N LEU A 283 -0.43 12.79 -19.76
CA LEU A 283 -1.14 11.54 -19.54
C LEU A 283 -0.87 10.63 -20.74
N GLU A 284 -0.25 9.48 -20.51
CA GLU A 284 0.02 8.46 -21.52
C GLU A 284 -1.13 7.47 -21.66
N GLU A 285 -1.58 6.93 -20.51
CA GLU A 285 -2.61 5.91 -20.44
C GLU A 285 -3.39 6.04 -19.13
N GLU A 286 -4.70 5.80 -19.17
CA GLU A 286 -5.54 5.67 -18.01
C GLU A 286 -6.44 4.44 -18.16
N HIS A 287 -6.29 3.47 -17.27
CA HIS A 287 -7.13 2.29 -17.19
C HIS A 287 -8.03 2.38 -15.96
N VAL A 288 -9.33 2.59 -16.19
CA VAL A 288 -10.32 2.73 -15.12
C VAL A 288 -10.65 1.34 -14.56
N LEU A 289 -10.33 1.12 -13.28
CA LEU A 289 -10.65 -0.12 -12.55
C LEU A 289 -12.03 -0.06 -11.90
N PHE A 290 -12.46 1.14 -11.47
CA PHE A 290 -13.75 1.39 -10.85
C PHE A 290 -14.24 2.80 -11.13
N SER A 291 -15.56 2.93 -11.38
CA SER A 291 -16.25 4.22 -11.47
C SER A 291 -17.68 4.10 -10.94
N ASN A 292 -18.08 5.03 -10.07
CA ASN A 292 -19.45 5.07 -9.51
C ASN A 292 -20.54 5.38 -10.56
N ASN A 293 -20.14 5.72 -11.82
CA ASN A 293 -21.08 5.93 -12.93
C ASN A 293 -21.55 4.63 -13.62
N GLY A 294 -21.31 3.48 -13.01
CA GLY A 294 -22.02 2.23 -13.35
C GLY A 294 -21.27 1.16 -14.12
N GLU A 295 -19.95 1.21 -14.25
CA GLU A 295 -19.22 0.09 -14.85
C GLU A 295 -17.95 -0.26 -14.05
N VAL A 296 -17.93 -1.52 -13.55
CA VAL A 296 -16.69 -2.21 -13.14
C VAL A 296 -16.20 -2.93 -14.38
N SER A 297 -15.02 -2.58 -14.88
CA SER A 297 -14.40 -3.21 -16.06
C SER A 297 -13.62 -4.47 -15.70
#